data_36ce73afd6ca4726153ead5503d1d689
#
_entry.id   36ce73afd6ca4726153ead5503d1d689
#
_cell.length_a   1.000
_cell.length_b   1.000
_cell.length_c   1.000
_cell.angle_alpha   90.00
_cell.angle_beta   90.00
_cell.angle_gamma   90.00
#
_symmetry.space_group_name_H-M   'P 1'
#
loop_
_entity.id
_entity.type
_entity.pdbx_description
1 polymer ?
#
loop_
_entity_poly.entity_id
_entity_poly.type
_entity_poly.pdbx_seq_one_letter_code
_entity_poly.pdbx_strand_id
1 'polypeptide(L)'
;LPGLAAGSSIGCLAVAEMAGHTTPASITTSGDSSLNGTKVAVADGDIADFAIVIARSDAGDGATAYIAKLNQDGVARETVETLDPSRSHATLTFENASAEPLGLPGEGWSLVQQVYDRAAVLFAWEQVGGAQICLDMAKEYAMGRFAFGRPIASFQAIKHKLAHAYVKNTLARSNCYYGAWALSTGASELPIAAATARVSSIQAYYYAAKENIQTHGGMGFTWEFDCQFPYRRSKILATNIGSEAIWQDKLISAIQADRAA
;
A
#
# COMPACT_ATOMS: atom_id res chain seq x y z
N LEU A 1 6.84 15.84 15.35
CA LEU A 1 5.41 15.57 15.19
C LEU A 1 4.60 16.83 14.82
N PRO A 2 4.78 18.04 15.42
CA PRO A 2 3.97 19.22 15.06
C PRO A 2 4.05 19.57 13.58
N GLY A 3 5.24 19.52 12.97
CA GLY A 3 5.43 19.81 11.55
C GLY A 3 4.69 18.84 10.62
N LEU A 4 4.66 17.54 10.97
CA LEU A 4 3.87 16.53 10.23
C LEU A 4 2.37 16.82 10.34
N ALA A 5 1.88 17.13 11.53
CA ALA A 5 0.47 17.45 11.76
C ALA A 5 0.04 18.74 11.05
N ALA A 6 0.93 19.71 10.94
CA ALA A 6 0.70 20.99 10.24
C ALA A 6 0.92 20.89 8.72
N GLY A 7 1.44 19.78 8.20
CA GLY A 7 1.79 19.62 6.81
C GLY A 7 3.02 20.45 6.36
N SER A 8 3.78 21.00 7.30
CA SER A 8 5.00 21.77 7.02
C SER A 8 6.25 20.89 6.95
N SER A 9 6.12 19.58 7.20
CA SER A 9 7.19 18.60 7.09
C SER A 9 6.62 17.30 6.56
N ILE A 10 7.31 16.68 5.63
CA ILE A 10 6.95 15.40 4.99
C ILE A 10 7.93 14.33 5.46
N GLY A 11 7.40 13.19 5.93
CA GLY A 11 8.20 12.03 6.29
C GLY A 11 7.89 10.84 5.42
N CYS A 12 8.88 9.99 5.17
CA CYS A 12 8.71 8.72 4.48
C CYS A 12 9.24 7.54 5.29
N LEU A 13 8.85 6.32 4.90
CA LEU A 13 9.32 5.08 5.51
C LEU A 13 10.12 4.28 4.48
N ALA A 14 11.40 4.05 4.76
CA ALA A 14 12.36 3.41 3.87
C ALA A 14 12.75 2.02 4.41
N VAL A 15 12.14 0.97 3.87
CA VAL A 15 12.32 -0.42 4.33
C VAL A 15 12.99 -1.29 3.28
N ALA A 16 12.41 -1.37 2.07
CA ALA A 16 12.84 -2.28 1.01
C ALA A 16 14.20 -1.88 0.40
N GLU A 17 15.00 -2.88 0.06
CA GLU A 17 16.33 -2.71 -0.58
C GLU A 17 16.41 -3.37 -1.95
N MET A 18 15.44 -4.22 -2.27
CA MET A 18 15.33 -4.93 -3.54
C MET A 18 13.88 -5.21 -3.88
N ALA A 19 13.63 -5.64 -5.11
CA ALA A 19 12.33 -6.15 -5.52
C ALA A 19 11.99 -7.44 -4.75
N GLY A 20 10.72 -7.63 -4.44
CA GLY A 20 10.21 -8.83 -3.78
C GLY A 20 9.84 -8.62 -2.31
N HIS A 21 9.81 -9.73 -1.56
CA HIS A 21 9.43 -9.71 -0.15
C HIS A 21 10.60 -9.27 0.73
N THR A 22 10.44 -8.15 1.42
CA THR A 22 11.40 -7.68 2.41
C THR A 22 11.22 -8.43 3.72
N THR A 23 12.30 -9.00 4.25
CA THR A 23 12.37 -9.68 5.54
C THR A 23 13.49 -9.06 6.39
N PRO A 24 13.54 -9.30 7.71
CA PRO A 24 14.67 -8.84 8.53
C PRO A 24 16.02 -9.27 7.99
N ALA A 25 16.09 -10.50 7.45
CA ALA A 25 17.32 -11.06 6.89
C ALA A 25 17.76 -10.38 5.57
N SER A 26 16.83 -9.78 4.83
CA SER A 26 17.13 -9.09 3.57
C SER A 26 17.59 -7.64 3.74
N ILE A 27 17.60 -7.12 4.97
CA ILE A 27 18.13 -5.78 5.27
C ILE A 27 19.64 -5.84 5.28
N THR A 28 20.30 -5.06 4.43
CA THR A 28 21.76 -4.95 4.29
C THR A 28 22.28 -3.54 4.61
N THR A 29 21.42 -2.50 4.54
CA THR A 29 21.77 -1.14 4.98
C THR A 29 22.28 -1.19 6.43
N SER A 30 23.47 -0.66 6.68
CA SER A 30 24.03 -0.55 8.02
C SER A 30 23.69 0.81 8.66
N GLY A 31 23.50 0.80 9.96
CA GLY A 31 23.11 1.98 10.73
C GLY A 31 23.65 1.92 12.15
N ASP A 32 24.85 2.45 12.37
CA ASP A 32 25.43 2.64 13.71
C ASP A 32 25.63 4.13 13.99
N SER A 33 26.84 4.63 13.71
CA SER A 33 27.13 6.07 13.78
C SER A 33 26.67 6.83 12.53
N SER A 34 26.43 6.12 11.44
CA SER A 34 25.96 6.66 10.15
C SER A 34 25.23 5.58 9.34
N LEU A 35 24.37 6.00 8.42
CA LEU A 35 23.69 5.10 7.49
C LEU A 35 24.53 4.89 6.24
N ASN A 36 24.63 3.62 5.81
CA ASN A 36 25.25 3.22 4.55
C ASN A 36 24.40 2.14 3.87
N GLY A 37 23.96 2.39 2.64
CA GLY A 37 23.15 1.46 1.85
C GLY A 37 22.11 2.14 0.98
N THR A 38 21.24 1.34 0.37
CA THR A 38 20.23 1.85 -0.58
C THR A 38 18.85 1.32 -0.24
N LYS A 39 17.85 2.20 -0.26
CA LYS A 39 16.43 1.87 -0.12
C LYS A 39 15.70 2.15 -1.42
N VAL A 40 14.86 1.22 -1.87
CA VAL A 40 14.16 1.30 -3.15
C VAL A 40 12.66 1.46 -2.97
N ALA A 41 12.01 2.03 -3.98
CA ALA A 41 10.56 2.21 -4.02
C ALA A 41 9.98 2.92 -2.77
N VAL A 42 10.72 3.88 -2.24
CA VAL A 42 10.29 4.67 -1.07
C VAL A 42 9.23 5.66 -1.51
N ALA A 43 8.01 5.48 -1.04
CA ALA A 43 6.92 6.40 -1.34
C ALA A 43 7.23 7.80 -0.79
N ASP A 44 7.05 8.82 -1.65
CA ASP A 44 7.35 10.24 -1.38
C ASP A 44 8.82 10.53 -1.00
N GLY A 45 9.76 9.60 -1.25
CA GLY A 45 11.16 9.75 -0.90
C GLY A 45 11.87 10.89 -1.59
N ASP A 46 11.40 11.31 -2.75
CA ASP A 46 11.93 12.46 -3.52
C ASP A 46 11.53 13.83 -2.94
N ILE A 47 10.39 13.90 -2.25
CA ILE A 47 9.85 15.15 -1.68
C ILE A 47 9.93 15.21 -0.15
N ALA A 48 10.24 14.09 0.53
CA ALA A 48 10.28 14.02 1.97
C ALA A 48 11.44 14.84 2.58
N ASP A 49 11.22 15.42 3.75
CA ASP A 49 12.24 16.13 4.53
C ASP A 49 13.10 15.17 5.35
N PHE A 50 12.49 14.06 5.80
CA PHE A 50 13.18 13.02 6.55
C PHE A 50 12.61 11.63 6.24
N ALA A 51 13.43 10.61 6.49
CA ALA A 51 13.02 9.21 6.38
C ALA A 51 13.18 8.48 7.71
N ILE A 52 12.25 7.56 7.99
CA ILE A 52 12.49 6.49 8.95
C ILE A 52 13.09 5.34 8.15
N VAL A 53 14.35 5.04 8.42
CA VAL A 53 15.15 4.03 7.69
C VAL A 53 15.32 2.81 8.58
N ILE A 54 14.98 1.64 8.04
CA ILE A 54 15.23 0.37 8.74
C ILE A 54 16.59 -0.16 8.31
N ALA A 55 17.52 -0.27 9.25
CA ALA A 55 18.90 -0.68 8.97
C ALA A 55 19.39 -1.68 10.02
N ARG A 56 20.45 -2.43 9.71
CA ARG A 56 21.16 -3.27 10.67
C ARG A 56 22.04 -2.41 11.56
N SER A 57 22.12 -2.76 12.84
CA SER A 57 23.09 -2.21 13.77
C SER A 57 24.10 -3.30 14.19
N ASP A 58 25.36 -2.94 14.26
CA ASP A 58 26.41 -3.83 14.82
C ASP A 58 26.27 -4.00 16.34
N ALA A 59 25.49 -3.12 16.99
CA ALA A 59 25.26 -3.14 18.43
C ALA A 59 24.21 -4.15 18.90
N GLY A 60 23.53 -4.88 17.97
CA GLY A 60 22.48 -5.83 18.35
C GLY A 60 22.02 -6.75 17.23
N ASP A 61 21.46 -7.89 17.62
CA ASP A 61 20.82 -8.81 16.68
C ASP A 61 19.50 -8.22 16.15
N GLY A 62 19.45 -7.89 14.87
CA GLY A 62 18.24 -7.46 14.21
C GLY A 62 18.29 -6.08 13.54
N ALA A 63 17.16 -5.66 13.00
CA ALA A 63 17.02 -4.37 12.37
C ALA A 63 16.59 -3.30 13.38
N THR A 64 17.16 -2.10 13.26
CA THR A 64 16.86 -0.92 14.06
C THR A 64 16.25 0.16 13.16
N ALA A 65 15.37 0.97 13.69
CA ALA A 65 14.85 2.14 12.99
C ALA A 65 15.72 3.37 13.26
N TYR A 66 15.97 4.17 12.24
CA TYR A 66 16.72 5.41 12.31
C TYR A 66 15.94 6.55 11.68
N ILE A 67 16.04 7.76 12.24
CA ILE A 67 15.56 8.98 11.61
C ILE A 67 16.73 9.66 10.92
N ALA A 68 16.62 9.85 9.61
CA ALA A 68 17.59 10.56 8.79
C ALA A 68 16.94 11.75 8.08
N LYS A 69 17.56 12.93 8.16
CA LYS A 69 17.18 14.07 7.31
C LYS A 69 17.59 13.76 5.87
N LEU A 70 16.77 14.10 4.89
CA LEU A 70 17.06 13.80 3.50
C LEU A 70 17.73 14.93 2.73
N ASN A 71 17.88 16.11 3.34
CA ASN A 71 18.57 17.27 2.77
C ASN A 71 19.96 17.49 3.42
N GLN A 72 20.72 16.43 3.63
CA GLN A 72 22.07 16.47 4.22
C GLN A 72 23.09 15.82 3.29
N ASP A 73 24.38 16.03 3.58
CA ASP A 73 25.47 15.33 2.88
C ASP A 73 25.38 13.81 3.08
N GLY A 74 25.79 13.05 2.07
CA GLY A 74 25.72 11.60 2.09
C GLY A 74 24.34 11.02 1.78
N VAL A 75 23.36 11.84 1.36
CA VAL A 75 22.04 11.36 0.91
C VAL A 75 21.82 11.71 -0.55
N ALA A 76 21.62 10.71 -1.40
CA ALA A 76 21.17 10.87 -2.78
C ALA A 76 19.74 10.37 -2.94
N ARG A 77 18.96 11.07 -3.78
CA ARG A 77 17.57 10.75 -4.11
C ARG A 77 17.38 10.66 -5.60
N GLU A 78 16.82 9.57 -6.08
CA GLU A 78 16.49 9.36 -7.49
C GLU A 78 15.02 9.00 -7.61
N THR A 79 14.24 9.84 -8.31
CA THR A 79 12.81 9.60 -8.55
C THR A 79 12.64 8.39 -9.45
N VAL A 80 11.76 7.48 -9.07
CA VAL A 80 11.43 6.27 -9.82
C VAL A 80 10.10 6.46 -10.54
N GLU A 81 10.13 6.31 -11.88
CA GLU A 81 8.88 6.27 -12.65
C GLU A 81 8.07 5.01 -12.32
N THR A 82 6.83 5.21 -11.95
CA THR A 82 5.91 4.12 -11.62
C THR A 82 4.72 4.06 -12.57
N LEU A 83 4.00 2.96 -12.54
CA LEU A 83 2.78 2.81 -13.32
C LEU A 83 1.70 3.85 -12.95
N ASP A 84 1.69 4.31 -11.69
CA ASP A 84 0.76 5.31 -11.17
C ASP A 84 1.51 6.59 -10.76
N PRO A 85 1.43 7.66 -11.58
CA PRO A 85 2.12 8.91 -11.30
C PRO A 85 1.41 9.77 -10.24
N SER A 86 0.28 9.32 -9.68
CA SER A 86 -0.47 10.08 -8.68
C SER A 86 0.25 10.15 -7.32
N ARG A 87 1.28 9.32 -7.11
CA ARG A 87 2.17 9.35 -5.96
C ARG A 87 3.60 9.07 -6.39
N SER A 88 4.54 9.91 -5.97
CA SER A 88 5.94 9.72 -6.29
C SER A 88 6.60 8.59 -5.48
N HIS A 89 7.67 8.04 -6.03
CA HIS A 89 8.53 7.06 -5.37
C HIS A 89 9.98 7.40 -5.69
N ALA A 90 10.88 7.07 -4.79
CA ALA A 90 12.31 7.28 -5.00
C ALA A 90 13.16 6.11 -4.53
N THR A 91 14.36 6.01 -5.09
CA THR A 91 15.50 5.32 -4.51
C THR A 91 16.27 6.30 -3.64
N LEU A 92 16.55 5.90 -2.40
CA LEU A 92 17.35 6.66 -1.45
C LEU A 92 18.68 5.95 -1.24
N THR A 93 19.79 6.61 -1.49
CA THR A 93 21.14 6.09 -1.24
C THR A 93 21.78 6.87 -0.10
N PHE A 94 22.36 6.16 0.84
CA PHE A 94 23.01 6.70 2.02
C PHE A 94 24.49 6.32 2.00
N GLU A 95 25.37 7.31 2.11
CA GLU A 95 26.83 7.19 2.16
C GLU A 95 27.36 8.01 3.35
N ASN A 96 27.58 7.34 4.47
CA ASN A 96 27.93 7.99 5.75
C ASN A 96 26.92 9.08 6.21
N ALA A 97 25.66 8.90 5.85
CA ALA A 97 24.62 9.85 6.20
C ALA A 97 24.32 9.85 7.71
N SER A 98 24.22 11.03 8.33
CA SER A 98 23.89 11.15 9.75
C SER A 98 22.47 10.69 10.02
N ALA A 99 22.29 9.92 11.11
CA ALA A 99 20.97 9.46 11.54
C ALA A 99 20.91 9.27 13.04
N GLU A 100 19.73 9.38 13.59
CA GLU A 100 19.46 9.17 15.01
C GLU A 100 18.64 7.88 15.18
N PRO A 101 19.01 6.99 16.13
CA PRO A 101 18.20 5.80 16.38
C PRO A 101 16.81 6.17 16.90
N LEU A 102 15.81 5.44 16.45
CA LEU A 102 14.41 5.57 16.87
C LEU A 102 13.98 4.28 17.58
N GLY A 103 13.67 4.40 18.87
CA GLY A 103 13.32 3.25 19.70
C GLY A 103 14.54 2.46 20.17
N LEU A 104 14.35 1.19 20.48
CA LEU A 104 15.42 0.33 20.99
C LEU A 104 16.14 -0.40 19.83
N PRO A 105 17.44 -0.64 19.96
CA PRO A 105 18.19 -1.47 18.99
C PRO A 105 17.54 -2.85 18.82
N GLY A 106 17.46 -3.32 17.57
CA GLY A 106 16.86 -4.61 17.23
C GLY A 106 15.34 -4.63 17.10
N GLU A 107 14.62 -3.60 17.53
CA GLU A 107 13.15 -3.55 17.48
C GLU A 107 12.57 -2.95 16.19
N GLY A 108 13.41 -2.52 15.26
CA GLY A 108 12.96 -1.87 14.02
C GLY A 108 12.03 -2.71 13.18
N TRP A 109 12.21 -4.04 13.15
CA TRP A 109 11.30 -4.90 12.39
C TRP A 109 9.92 -5.05 13.05
N SER A 110 9.87 -5.12 14.37
CA SER A 110 8.61 -5.11 15.13
C SER A 110 7.83 -3.81 14.86
N LEU A 111 8.54 -2.67 14.82
CA LEU A 111 7.96 -1.39 14.45
C LEU A 111 7.37 -1.41 13.02
N VAL A 112 8.11 -1.97 12.03
CA VAL A 112 7.61 -2.12 10.66
C VAL A 112 6.32 -2.94 10.62
N GLN A 113 6.26 -4.06 11.33
CA GLN A 113 5.06 -4.89 11.38
C GLN A 113 3.86 -4.14 11.97
N GLN A 114 4.05 -3.41 13.06
CA GLN A 114 3.00 -2.60 13.66
C GLN A 114 2.51 -1.47 12.74
N VAL A 115 3.44 -0.80 12.04
CA VAL A 115 3.11 0.24 11.06
C VAL A 115 2.35 -0.37 9.88
N TYR A 116 2.78 -1.52 9.38
CA TYR A 116 2.13 -2.18 8.25
C TYR A 116 0.72 -2.66 8.59
N ASP A 117 0.46 -3.15 9.79
CA ASP A 117 -0.91 -3.54 10.20
C ASP A 117 -1.85 -2.33 10.22
N ARG A 118 -1.39 -1.20 10.75
CA ARG A 118 -2.15 0.05 10.73
C ARG A 118 -2.35 0.59 9.32
N ALA A 119 -1.29 0.61 8.53
CA ALA A 119 -1.33 1.06 7.14
C ALA A 119 -2.23 0.17 6.28
N ALA A 120 -2.25 -1.15 6.52
CA ALA A 120 -3.11 -2.08 5.79
C ALA A 120 -4.59 -1.74 5.93
N VAL A 121 -5.05 -1.37 7.13
CA VAL A 121 -6.43 -0.92 7.35
C VAL A 121 -6.73 0.36 6.56
N LEU A 122 -5.82 1.34 6.58
CA LEU A 122 -6.01 2.62 5.88
C LEU A 122 -6.00 2.43 4.36
N PHE A 123 -5.06 1.67 3.83
CA PHE A 123 -5.01 1.34 2.39
C PHE A 123 -6.18 0.47 1.95
N ALA A 124 -6.71 -0.41 2.81
CA ALA A 124 -7.90 -1.18 2.51
C ALA A 124 -9.12 -0.26 2.30
N TRP A 125 -9.27 0.77 3.11
CA TRP A 125 -10.32 1.78 2.92
C TRP A 125 -10.14 2.59 1.64
N GLU A 126 -8.92 2.99 1.29
CA GLU A 126 -8.64 3.64 0.01
C GLU A 126 -9.02 2.72 -1.17
N GLN A 127 -8.70 1.43 -1.08
CA GLN A 127 -9.03 0.46 -2.12
C GLN A 127 -10.54 0.22 -2.25
N VAL A 128 -11.29 0.16 -1.15
CA VAL A 128 -12.76 0.06 -1.17
C VAL A 128 -13.39 1.30 -1.80
N GLY A 129 -12.86 2.49 -1.51
CA GLY A 129 -13.29 3.74 -2.16
C GLY A 129 -13.03 3.72 -3.66
N GLY A 130 -11.82 3.32 -4.07
CA GLY A 130 -11.46 3.17 -5.49
C GLY A 130 -12.30 2.12 -6.22
N ALA A 131 -12.60 0.99 -5.58
CA ALA A 131 -13.49 -0.04 -6.14
C ALA A 131 -14.92 0.48 -6.34
N GLN A 132 -15.41 1.31 -5.41
CA GLN A 132 -16.73 1.93 -5.54
C GLN A 132 -16.80 2.88 -6.74
N ILE A 133 -15.82 3.76 -6.90
CA ILE A 133 -15.74 4.67 -8.04
C ILE A 133 -15.69 3.89 -9.37
N CYS A 134 -14.90 2.82 -9.45
CA CYS A 134 -14.86 1.98 -10.64
C CYS A 134 -16.22 1.36 -10.97
N LEU A 135 -16.94 0.89 -9.97
CA LEU A 135 -18.27 0.32 -10.14
C LEU A 135 -19.28 1.37 -10.63
N ASP A 136 -19.25 2.57 -10.05
CA ASP A 136 -20.17 3.65 -10.40
C ASP A 136 -19.91 4.15 -11.82
N MET A 137 -18.65 4.38 -12.21
CA MET A 137 -18.25 4.72 -13.59
C MET A 137 -18.70 3.67 -14.60
N ALA A 138 -18.44 2.39 -14.32
CA ALA A 138 -18.84 1.29 -15.21
C ALA A 138 -20.35 1.17 -15.35
N LYS A 139 -21.10 1.36 -14.26
CA LYS A 139 -22.57 1.35 -14.24
C LYS A 139 -23.14 2.51 -15.07
N GLU A 140 -22.65 3.73 -14.84
CA GLU A 140 -23.09 4.92 -15.58
C GLU A 140 -22.85 4.77 -17.08
N TYR A 141 -21.65 4.37 -17.46
CA TYR A 141 -21.31 4.11 -18.86
C TYR A 141 -22.20 3.03 -19.47
N ALA A 142 -22.40 1.91 -18.77
CA ALA A 142 -23.22 0.81 -19.27
C ALA A 142 -24.70 1.19 -19.45
N MET A 143 -25.22 2.10 -18.66
CA MET A 143 -26.61 2.60 -18.81
C MET A 143 -26.74 3.59 -19.96
N GLY A 144 -25.71 4.40 -20.23
CA GLY A 144 -25.71 5.40 -21.30
C GLY A 144 -25.26 4.86 -22.68
N ARG A 145 -24.46 3.80 -22.73
CA ARG A 145 -23.93 3.25 -23.97
C ARG A 145 -24.91 2.25 -24.62
N PHE A 146 -25.26 2.49 -25.85
CA PHE A 146 -26.13 1.61 -26.64
C PHE A 146 -25.32 0.72 -27.60
N ALA A 147 -25.71 -0.54 -27.67
CA ALA A 147 -25.26 -1.50 -28.68
C ALA A 147 -26.41 -2.47 -28.99
N PHE A 148 -26.56 -2.86 -30.24
CA PHE A 148 -27.64 -3.74 -30.70
C PHE A 148 -29.05 -3.21 -30.32
N GLY A 149 -29.25 -1.91 -30.42
CA GLY A 149 -30.54 -1.24 -30.19
C GLY A 149 -30.97 -1.08 -28.72
N ARG A 150 -30.10 -1.36 -27.75
CA ARG A 150 -30.40 -1.25 -26.32
C ARG A 150 -29.16 -0.88 -25.48
N PRO A 151 -29.33 -0.36 -24.25
CA PRO A 151 -28.20 -0.08 -23.35
C PRO A 151 -27.40 -1.36 -23.07
N ILE A 152 -26.06 -1.27 -23.04
CA ILE A 152 -25.22 -2.44 -22.76
C ILE A 152 -25.43 -2.99 -21.34
N ALA A 153 -25.91 -2.19 -20.40
CA ALA A 153 -26.36 -2.64 -19.09
C ALA A 153 -27.48 -3.70 -19.14
N SER A 154 -28.22 -3.81 -20.24
CA SER A 154 -29.25 -4.84 -20.41
C SER A 154 -28.71 -6.26 -20.65
N PHE A 155 -27.43 -6.40 -21.04
CA PHE A 155 -26.82 -7.70 -21.31
C PHE A 155 -26.34 -8.36 -20.02
N GLN A 156 -26.64 -9.66 -19.86
CA GLN A 156 -26.25 -10.42 -18.67
C GLN A 156 -24.73 -10.43 -18.45
N ALA A 157 -23.93 -10.49 -19.52
CA ALA A 157 -22.47 -10.44 -19.43
C ALA A 157 -21.94 -9.20 -18.71
N ILE A 158 -22.60 -8.05 -18.87
CA ILE A 158 -22.25 -6.81 -18.16
C ILE A 158 -22.86 -6.81 -16.75
N LYS A 159 -24.15 -7.15 -16.62
CA LYS A 159 -24.83 -7.17 -15.31
C LYS A 159 -24.12 -8.04 -14.28
N HIS A 160 -23.73 -9.26 -14.68
CA HIS A 160 -23.09 -10.21 -13.77
C HIS A 160 -21.72 -9.71 -13.30
N LYS A 161 -20.93 -9.08 -14.18
CA LYS A 161 -19.64 -8.49 -13.82
C LYS A 161 -19.80 -7.37 -12.81
N LEU A 162 -20.74 -6.46 -13.05
CA LEU A 162 -21.01 -5.36 -12.13
C LEU A 162 -21.60 -5.85 -10.79
N ALA A 163 -22.46 -6.87 -10.82
CA ALA A 163 -22.97 -7.51 -9.61
C ALA A 163 -21.84 -8.16 -8.80
N HIS A 164 -20.89 -8.85 -9.43
CA HIS A 164 -19.74 -9.43 -8.75
C HIS A 164 -18.82 -8.33 -8.18
N ALA A 165 -18.60 -7.22 -8.91
CA ALA A 165 -17.85 -6.08 -8.39
C ALA A 165 -18.52 -5.50 -7.13
N TYR A 166 -19.85 -5.34 -7.15
CA TYR A 166 -20.63 -4.88 -6.01
C TYR A 166 -20.49 -5.80 -4.80
N VAL A 167 -20.66 -7.11 -5.00
CA VAL A 167 -20.56 -8.11 -3.91
C VAL A 167 -19.15 -8.10 -3.30
N LYS A 168 -18.10 -8.15 -4.14
CA LYS A 168 -16.71 -8.12 -3.66
C LYS A 168 -16.42 -6.85 -2.87
N ASN A 169 -16.85 -5.68 -3.36
CA ASN A 169 -16.62 -4.41 -2.68
C ASN A 169 -17.41 -4.30 -1.36
N THR A 170 -18.64 -4.83 -1.32
CA THR A 170 -19.44 -4.86 -0.09
C THR A 170 -18.82 -5.75 0.99
N LEU A 171 -18.32 -6.94 0.61
CA LEU A 171 -17.60 -7.84 1.53
C LEU A 171 -16.29 -7.21 2.01
N ALA A 172 -15.50 -6.62 1.11
CA ALA A 172 -14.27 -5.93 1.47
C ALA A 172 -14.54 -4.76 2.44
N ARG A 173 -15.60 -3.98 2.21
CA ARG A 173 -16.03 -2.90 3.10
C ARG A 173 -16.38 -3.42 4.50
N SER A 174 -17.07 -4.56 4.61
CA SER A 174 -17.37 -5.20 5.89
C SER A 174 -16.09 -5.56 6.64
N ASN A 175 -15.10 -6.15 5.94
CA ASN A 175 -13.80 -6.46 6.52
C ASN A 175 -13.02 -5.20 6.93
N CYS A 176 -13.14 -4.11 6.17
CA CYS A 176 -12.54 -2.82 6.53
C CYS A 176 -13.15 -2.23 7.81
N TYR A 177 -14.44 -2.39 8.06
CA TYR A 177 -15.05 -1.99 9.34
C TYR A 177 -14.49 -2.78 10.51
N TYR A 178 -14.29 -4.09 10.34
CA TYR A 178 -13.62 -4.92 11.34
C TYR A 178 -12.18 -4.43 11.59
N GLY A 179 -11.41 -4.15 10.53
CA GLY A 179 -10.07 -3.58 10.63
C GLY A 179 -10.06 -2.21 11.34
N ALA A 180 -10.99 -1.33 10.98
CA ALA A 180 -11.10 0.00 11.61
C ALA A 180 -11.46 -0.09 13.10
N TRP A 181 -12.37 -0.99 13.49
CA TRP A 181 -12.69 -1.24 14.87
C TRP A 181 -11.46 -1.74 15.65
N ALA A 182 -10.77 -2.77 15.14
CA ALA A 182 -9.59 -3.32 15.78
C ALA A 182 -8.47 -2.26 15.94
N LEU A 183 -8.27 -1.43 14.91
CA LEU A 183 -7.30 -0.34 14.95
C LEU A 183 -7.67 0.74 15.97
N SER A 184 -8.94 1.17 16.01
CA SER A 184 -9.40 2.26 16.88
C SER A 184 -9.43 1.89 18.35
N THR A 185 -9.67 0.61 18.65
CA THR A 185 -9.73 0.09 20.03
C THR A 185 -8.39 -0.47 20.52
N GLY A 186 -7.39 -0.62 19.64
CA GLY A 186 -6.12 -1.28 19.94
C GLY A 186 -6.30 -2.76 20.27
N ALA A 187 -7.28 -3.42 19.62
CA ALA A 187 -7.60 -4.82 19.87
C ALA A 187 -6.43 -5.75 19.48
N SER A 188 -6.27 -6.85 20.21
CA SER A 188 -5.25 -7.89 19.93
C SER A 188 -5.44 -8.56 18.57
N GLU A 189 -6.66 -8.56 18.05
CA GLU A 189 -7.03 -9.10 16.75
C GLU A 189 -6.60 -8.22 15.56
N LEU A 190 -5.99 -7.06 15.80
CA LEU A 190 -5.57 -6.15 14.73
C LEU A 190 -4.77 -6.83 13.60
N PRO A 191 -3.81 -7.74 13.84
CA PRO A 191 -3.10 -8.41 12.76
C PRO A 191 -4.01 -9.24 11.84
N ILE A 192 -4.99 -9.96 12.41
CA ILE A 192 -5.99 -10.74 11.66
C ILE A 192 -6.94 -9.82 10.89
N ALA A 193 -7.47 -8.81 11.56
CA ALA A 193 -8.42 -7.86 10.98
C ALA A 193 -7.79 -7.04 9.85
N ALA A 194 -6.56 -6.57 10.03
CA ALA A 194 -5.79 -5.83 9.03
C ALA A 194 -5.49 -6.68 7.80
N ALA A 195 -5.03 -7.92 7.98
CA ALA A 195 -4.74 -8.83 6.87
C ALA A 195 -6.02 -9.22 6.12
N THR A 196 -7.13 -9.48 6.81
CA THR A 196 -8.44 -9.77 6.21
C THR A 196 -8.95 -8.61 5.37
N ALA A 197 -8.90 -7.39 5.92
CA ALA A 197 -9.28 -6.17 5.20
C ALA A 197 -8.39 -5.96 3.96
N ARG A 198 -7.08 -6.14 4.11
CA ARG A 198 -6.11 -5.94 3.04
C ARG A 198 -6.31 -6.92 1.88
N VAL A 199 -6.39 -8.22 2.14
CA VAL A 199 -6.59 -9.25 1.10
C VAL A 199 -7.89 -9.01 0.34
N SER A 200 -9.01 -8.82 1.06
CA SER A 200 -10.31 -8.64 0.43
C SER A 200 -10.40 -7.36 -0.40
N SER A 201 -9.77 -6.26 0.05
CA SER A 201 -9.78 -4.97 -0.68
C SER A 201 -8.89 -4.97 -1.91
N ILE A 202 -7.72 -5.64 -1.88
CA ILE A 202 -6.87 -5.84 -3.07
C ILE A 202 -7.68 -6.54 -4.16
N GLN A 203 -8.35 -7.63 -3.83
CA GLN A 203 -9.15 -8.42 -4.79
C GLN A 203 -10.34 -7.62 -5.33
N ALA A 204 -11.06 -6.90 -4.44
CA ALA A 204 -12.22 -6.11 -4.83
C ALA A 204 -11.83 -4.95 -5.75
N TYR A 205 -10.79 -4.21 -5.42
CA TYR A 205 -10.37 -3.06 -6.21
C TYR A 205 -9.81 -3.46 -7.56
N TYR A 206 -8.95 -4.47 -7.61
CA TYR A 206 -8.42 -4.96 -8.87
C TYR A 206 -9.54 -5.47 -9.80
N TYR A 207 -10.49 -6.24 -9.26
CA TYR A 207 -11.62 -6.73 -10.02
C TYR A 207 -12.48 -5.57 -10.57
N ALA A 208 -12.88 -4.64 -9.71
CA ALA A 208 -13.71 -3.51 -10.10
C ALA A 208 -13.02 -2.61 -11.15
N ALA A 209 -11.73 -2.32 -10.96
CA ALA A 209 -10.94 -1.49 -11.87
C ALA A 209 -10.79 -2.16 -13.25
N LYS A 210 -10.50 -3.46 -13.27
CA LYS A 210 -10.42 -4.25 -14.51
C LYS A 210 -11.75 -4.26 -15.27
N GLU A 211 -12.85 -4.54 -14.57
CA GLU A 211 -14.17 -4.64 -15.21
C GLU A 211 -14.71 -3.25 -15.59
N ASN A 212 -14.27 -2.18 -14.93
CA ASN A 212 -14.54 -0.81 -15.34
C ASN A 212 -13.92 -0.54 -16.72
N ILE A 213 -12.63 -0.78 -16.93
CA ILE A 213 -11.97 -0.66 -18.23
C ILE A 213 -12.67 -1.54 -19.29
N GLN A 214 -12.95 -2.80 -18.95
CA GLN A 214 -13.60 -3.74 -19.88
C GLN A 214 -14.99 -3.28 -20.27
N THR A 215 -15.76 -2.67 -19.38
CA THR A 215 -17.10 -2.16 -19.65
C THR A 215 -17.07 -0.97 -20.62
N HIS A 216 -16.05 -0.11 -20.51
CA HIS A 216 -15.83 1.01 -21.44
C HIS A 216 -15.32 0.55 -22.81
N GLY A 217 -14.86 -0.71 -22.95
CA GLY A 217 -14.35 -1.25 -24.21
C GLY A 217 -13.14 -0.47 -24.73
N GLY A 218 -13.09 -0.16 -26.02
CA GLY A 218 -11.97 0.60 -26.61
C GLY A 218 -11.73 1.96 -25.95
N MET A 219 -12.78 2.64 -25.51
CA MET A 219 -12.67 3.93 -24.82
C MET A 219 -11.93 3.81 -23.47
N GLY A 220 -12.03 2.66 -22.80
CA GLY A 220 -11.34 2.40 -21.54
C GLY A 220 -9.80 2.41 -21.63
N PHE A 221 -9.26 2.31 -22.84
CA PHE A 221 -7.81 2.36 -23.11
C PHE A 221 -7.33 3.70 -23.65
N THR A 222 -8.21 4.68 -23.77
CA THR A 222 -7.86 6.02 -24.25
C THR A 222 -7.59 6.96 -23.07
N TRP A 223 -6.86 8.06 -23.34
CA TRP A 223 -6.65 9.13 -22.37
C TRP A 223 -7.87 10.02 -22.16
N GLU A 224 -8.92 9.86 -22.98
CA GLU A 224 -10.16 10.63 -22.89
C GLU A 224 -11.05 10.22 -21.71
N PHE A 225 -10.84 8.99 -21.18
CA PHE A 225 -11.61 8.44 -20.06
C PHE A 225 -10.73 8.18 -18.85
N ASP A 226 -11.20 8.61 -17.68
CA ASP A 226 -10.49 8.55 -16.40
C ASP A 226 -10.40 7.14 -15.80
N CYS A 227 -11.05 6.13 -16.40
CA CYS A 227 -11.07 4.77 -15.88
C CYS A 227 -9.67 4.12 -15.77
N GLN A 228 -8.67 4.65 -16.49
CA GLN A 228 -7.27 4.22 -16.38
C GLN A 228 -6.63 4.57 -15.02
N PHE A 229 -6.97 5.73 -14.43
CA PHE A 229 -6.37 6.17 -13.17
C PHE A 229 -6.63 5.20 -12.02
N PRO A 230 -7.88 4.82 -11.70
CA PRO A 230 -8.12 3.82 -10.66
C PRO A 230 -7.52 2.46 -11.00
N TYR A 231 -7.42 2.08 -12.29
CA TYR A 231 -6.76 0.83 -12.67
C TYR A 231 -5.27 0.85 -12.30
N ARG A 232 -4.54 1.91 -12.65
CA ARG A 232 -3.12 2.09 -12.31
C ARG A 232 -2.93 2.13 -10.79
N ARG A 233 -3.76 2.91 -10.09
CA ARG A 233 -3.74 3.02 -8.63
C ARG A 233 -3.97 1.67 -7.95
N SER A 234 -4.86 0.82 -8.48
CA SER A 234 -5.11 -0.50 -7.94
C SER A 234 -3.86 -1.39 -7.94
N LYS A 235 -2.96 -1.22 -8.93
CA LYS A 235 -1.71 -1.98 -9.03
C LYS A 235 -0.69 -1.58 -7.97
N ILE A 236 -0.47 -0.29 -7.79
CA ILE A 236 0.46 0.21 -6.77
C ILE A 236 -0.04 -0.14 -5.38
N LEU A 237 -1.32 0.11 -5.10
CA LEU A 237 -1.91 -0.23 -3.80
C LEU A 237 -1.91 -1.74 -3.50
N ALA A 238 -1.87 -2.60 -4.51
CA ALA A 238 -1.78 -4.04 -4.27
C ALA A 238 -0.41 -4.50 -3.77
N THR A 239 0.63 -3.66 -3.88
CA THR A 239 2.03 -4.06 -3.61
C THR A 239 2.78 -3.17 -2.62
N ASN A 240 2.32 -1.95 -2.37
CA ASN A 240 3.05 -0.90 -1.63
C ASN A 240 3.53 -1.27 -0.21
N ILE A 241 2.84 -2.17 0.48
CA ILE A 241 3.22 -2.72 1.81
C ILE A 241 3.24 -4.25 1.81
N GLY A 242 3.55 -4.84 0.68
CA GLY A 242 3.53 -6.28 0.47
C GLY A 242 2.40 -6.74 -0.46
N SER A 243 2.67 -7.79 -1.22
CA SER A 243 1.73 -8.38 -2.16
C SER A 243 0.55 -9.09 -1.47
N GLU A 244 -0.48 -9.42 -2.24
CA GLU A 244 -1.62 -10.21 -1.74
C GLU A 244 -1.17 -11.52 -1.09
N ALA A 245 -0.22 -12.24 -1.70
CA ALA A 245 0.29 -13.51 -1.16
C ALA A 245 0.94 -13.33 0.23
N ILE A 246 1.74 -12.28 0.43
CA ILE A 246 2.35 -11.95 1.72
C ILE A 246 1.26 -11.71 2.79
N TRP A 247 0.20 -11.00 2.43
CA TRP A 247 -0.91 -10.73 3.36
C TRP A 247 -1.77 -11.96 3.63
N GLN A 248 -1.91 -12.89 2.66
CA GLN A 248 -2.55 -14.19 2.87
C GLN A 248 -1.74 -15.05 3.84
N ASP A 249 -0.42 -15.15 3.65
CA ASP A 249 0.47 -15.88 4.57
C ASP A 249 0.45 -15.29 5.98
N LYS A 250 0.45 -13.95 6.08
CA LYS A 250 0.34 -13.26 7.37
C LYS A 250 -0.99 -13.56 8.05
N LEU A 251 -2.10 -13.56 7.30
CA LEU A 251 -3.42 -13.90 7.83
C LEU A 251 -3.47 -15.31 8.40
N ILE A 252 -2.98 -16.29 7.64
CA ILE A 252 -2.95 -17.69 8.09
C ILE A 252 -2.09 -17.85 9.34
N SER A 253 -0.89 -17.24 9.35
CA SER A 253 0.02 -17.28 10.50
C SER A 253 -0.60 -16.65 11.75
N ALA A 254 -1.29 -15.53 11.61
CA ALA A 254 -1.96 -14.86 12.72
C ALA A 254 -3.12 -15.71 13.29
N ILE A 255 -3.94 -16.35 12.41
CA ILE A 255 -5.02 -17.25 12.84
C ILE A 255 -4.46 -18.48 13.56
N GLN A 256 -3.32 -19.02 13.08
CA GLN A 256 -2.69 -20.18 13.74
C GLN A 256 -2.16 -19.81 15.14
N ALA A 257 -1.55 -18.63 15.28
CA ALA A 257 -1.06 -18.14 16.57
C ALA A 257 -2.19 -17.90 17.56
N ASP A 258 -3.31 -17.31 17.12
CA ASP A 258 -4.48 -17.04 17.95
C ASP A 258 -5.14 -18.34 18.48
N ARG A 259 -5.15 -19.41 17.68
CA ARG A 259 -5.68 -20.72 18.09
C ARG A 259 -4.77 -21.50 19.04
N ALA A 260 -3.50 -21.12 19.13
CA ALA A 260 -2.50 -21.78 19.98
C ALA A 260 -2.36 -21.10 21.36
N ALA A 261 -2.89 -19.89 21.50
CA ALA A 261 -2.90 -19.09 22.73
C ALA A 261 -4.13 -19.40 23.58
#